data_e442ee04a2624a31af287872756151ad
#
_entry.id   e442ee04a2624a31af287872756151ad
#
_cell.length_a   1.000
_cell.length_b   1.000
_cell.length_c   1.000
_cell.angle_alpha   90.00
_cell.angle_beta   90.00
_cell.angle_gamma   90.00
#
_symmetry.space_group_name_H-M   'P 1'
#
loop_
_entity.id
_entity.type
_entity.pdbx_description
1 polymer ?
#
loop_
_entity_poly.entity_id
_entity_poly.type
_entity_poly.pdbx_seq_one_letter_code
_entity_poly.pdbx_strand_id
1 'polypeptide(L)'
;MEEGADSVKLYDQNNTLSERHIKADKNADERVPDQMWLRCPHCHQLLFAKQLTQYAVCPNCDYGLRIPARHRLSWLVDSFKEFDKDLQTKNPLHFPGYQEKISKLQRQTQLNDSVLTGEASINDQLFSLGIMDPTFIMGSLGTVTGEKITRLFEYATTHRQAVVLFTASGGARMQEGIMSLMQMAKVSQAINEHAAAGDRKSVV
;
A
#
# COMPACT_ATOMS: atom_id res chain seq x y z
N MET A 1 25.16 53.34 -11.03
CA MET A 1 23.74 53.33 -10.61
C MET A 1 23.37 51.86 -10.48
N GLU A 2 23.54 51.35 -9.27
CA GLU A 2 23.20 49.96 -8.90
C GLU A 2 21.82 50.05 -8.23
N GLU A 3 20.82 49.51 -8.91
CA GLU A 3 19.52 49.26 -8.28
C GLU A 3 19.62 47.93 -7.51
N GLY A 4 19.71 48.09 -6.19
CA GLY A 4 19.62 46.96 -5.28
C GLY A 4 18.20 46.38 -5.29
N ALA A 5 18.09 45.12 -5.69
CA ALA A 5 16.86 44.36 -5.52
C ALA A 5 16.63 44.12 -4.01
N ASP A 6 15.69 44.84 -3.45
CA ASP A 6 15.11 44.56 -2.13
C ASP A 6 14.41 43.20 -2.17
N SER A 7 15.13 42.19 -1.73
CA SER A 7 14.52 40.89 -1.44
C SER A 7 13.61 41.09 -0.23
N VAL A 8 12.31 41.18 -0.48
CA VAL A 8 11.27 41.24 0.55
C VAL A 8 11.38 39.99 1.42
N LYS A 9 11.94 40.16 2.61
CA LYS A 9 11.93 39.11 3.66
C LYS A 9 10.51 39.03 4.23
N LEU A 10 9.64 38.35 3.51
CA LEU A 10 8.24 38.12 3.92
C LEU A 10 8.10 37.30 5.19
N TYR A 11 9.19 36.72 5.70
CA TYR A 11 9.19 35.82 6.86
C TYR A 11 9.61 36.50 8.19
N ASP A 12 10.24 37.68 8.16
CA ASP A 12 10.80 38.29 9.38
C ASP A 12 9.84 39.22 10.12
N GLN A 13 8.73 39.65 9.52
CA GLN A 13 7.91 40.68 10.14
C GLN A 13 6.77 40.20 11.04
N ASN A 14 6.49 38.89 11.11
CA ASN A 14 5.40 38.38 11.95
C ASN A 14 5.72 37.07 12.71
N ASN A 15 6.99 36.77 12.96
CA ASN A 15 7.32 35.56 13.74
C ASN A 15 7.26 35.86 15.26
N THR A 16 6.06 36.10 15.77
CA THR A 16 5.79 36.29 17.20
C THR A 16 6.13 35.04 18.05
N LEU A 17 6.45 33.91 17.43
CA LEU A 17 6.87 32.66 18.10
C LEU A 17 8.29 32.76 18.66
N SER A 18 9.20 33.47 17.97
CA SER A 18 10.56 33.71 18.47
C SER A 18 10.58 34.66 19.70
N GLU A 19 9.64 35.61 19.75
CA GLU A 19 9.51 36.53 20.87
C GLU A 19 8.90 35.91 22.13
N ARG A 20 8.13 34.84 21.97
CA ARG A 20 7.49 34.12 23.08
C ARG A 20 8.39 33.12 23.80
N HIS A 21 9.65 33.01 23.42
CA HIS A 21 10.60 32.00 23.97
C HIS A 21 10.03 30.60 24.06
N ILE A 22 9.17 30.18 23.11
CA ILE A 22 8.63 28.85 23.03
C ILE A 22 9.77 27.93 22.63
N LYS A 23 10.29 27.17 23.62
CA LYS A 23 11.28 26.12 23.34
C LYS A 23 10.60 25.03 22.50
N ALA A 24 11.20 24.70 21.35
CA ALA A 24 10.76 23.55 20.58
C ALA A 24 10.80 22.31 21.47
N ASP A 25 9.65 21.69 21.66
CA ASP A 25 9.58 20.42 22.37
C ASP A 25 10.18 19.34 21.45
N LYS A 26 11.30 18.76 21.86
CA LYS A 26 12.01 17.72 21.07
C LYS A 26 11.14 16.47 20.81
N ASN A 27 10.07 16.30 21.56
CA ASN A 27 9.15 15.18 21.44
C ASN A 27 7.79 15.60 20.85
N ALA A 28 7.69 16.79 20.24
CA ALA A 28 6.43 17.25 19.63
C ALA A 28 5.99 16.34 18.50
N ASP A 29 6.93 15.82 17.72
CA ASP A 29 6.66 14.89 16.60
C ASP A 29 6.10 13.55 17.10
N GLU A 30 6.43 13.12 18.32
CA GLU A 30 5.88 11.89 18.91
C GLU A 30 4.44 12.04 19.42
N ARG A 31 4.00 13.29 19.69
CA ARG A 31 2.65 13.59 20.22
C ARG A 31 1.61 13.84 19.12
N VAL A 32 2.05 14.15 17.93
CA VAL A 32 1.16 14.34 16.78
C VAL A 32 1.05 12.99 16.05
N PRO A 33 -0.13 12.36 16.02
CA PRO A 33 -0.30 11.12 15.27
C PRO A 33 0.06 11.34 13.82
N ASP A 34 0.96 10.52 13.29
CA ASP A 34 1.29 10.51 11.87
C ASP A 34 0.01 10.41 11.04
N GLN A 35 -0.07 11.16 9.94
CA GLN A 35 -1.19 11.14 8.97
C GLN A 35 -2.51 11.76 9.46
N MET A 36 -2.50 12.66 10.44
CA MET A 36 -3.71 13.39 10.85
C MET A 36 -4.25 14.28 9.73
N TRP A 37 -3.36 14.84 8.92
CA TRP A 37 -3.67 15.69 7.77
C TRP A 37 -3.19 15.06 6.47
N LEU A 38 -4.07 15.04 5.48
CA LEU A 38 -3.79 14.55 4.13
C LEU A 38 -4.00 15.69 3.13
N ARG A 39 -3.17 15.77 2.11
CA ARG A 39 -3.39 16.67 0.98
C ARG A 39 -3.98 15.88 -0.17
N CYS A 40 -5.15 16.29 -0.66
CA CYS A 40 -5.74 15.67 -1.83
C CYS A 40 -4.83 15.87 -3.05
N PRO A 41 -4.43 14.83 -3.78
CA PRO A 41 -3.55 14.98 -4.95
C PRO A 41 -4.24 15.63 -6.14
N HIS A 42 -5.57 15.68 -6.17
CA HIS A 42 -6.35 16.26 -7.25
C HIS A 42 -6.69 17.73 -7.00
N CYS A 43 -7.39 18.06 -5.92
CA CYS A 43 -7.79 19.44 -5.63
C CYS A 43 -6.85 20.21 -4.69
N HIS A 44 -5.80 19.55 -4.19
CA HIS A 44 -4.77 20.10 -3.29
C HIS A 44 -5.27 20.63 -1.93
N GLN A 45 -6.55 20.43 -1.61
CA GLN A 45 -7.11 20.79 -0.32
C GLN A 45 -6.51 19.91 0.80
N LEU A 46 -6.31 20.54 1.97
CA LEU A 46 -5.95 19.83 3.19
C LEU A 46 -7.19 19.15 3.76
N LEU A 47 -7.08 17.85 4.00
CA LEU A 47 -8.14 17.00 4.52
C LEU A 47 -7.74 16.49 5.89
N PHE A 48 -8.66 16.50 6.82
CA PHE A 48 -8.47 15.85 8.09
C PHE A 48 -8.85 14.37 7.94
N ALA A 49 -7.95 13.44 8.31
CA ALA A 49 -8.15 12.01 8.07
C ALA A 49 -9.48 11.47 8.62
N LYS A 50 -9.97 12.04 9.74
CA LYS A 50 -11.28 11.67 10.31
C LYS A 50 -12.50 12.13 9.50
N GLN A 51 -12.32 13.04 8.55
CA GLN A 51 -13.41 13.52 7.66
C GLN A 51 -13.58 12.60 6.44
N LEU A 52 -12.62 11.71 6.20
CA LEU A 52 -12.72 10.76 5.11
C LEU A 52 -13.76 9.69 5.43
N THR A 53 -14.56 9.35 4.42
CA THR A 53 -15.46 8.20 4.49
C THR A 53 -14.65 6.89 4.53
N GLN A 54 -15.31 5.79 4.86
CA GLN A 54 -14.69 4.46 4.79
C GLN A 54 -14.11 4.11 3.40
N TYR A 55 -14.61 4.75 2.34
CA TYR A 55 -14.15 4.56 0.97
C TYR A 55 -13.00 5.49 0.60
N ALA A 56 -12.48 6.27 1.53
CA ALA A 56 -11.37 7.21 1.33
C ALA A 56 -11.58 8.15 0.13
N VAL A 57 -12.76 8.74 0.02
CA VAL A 57 -13.11 9.70 -1.03
C VAL A 57 -12.92 11.12 -0.51
N CYS A 58 -12.33 11.98 -1.33
CA CYS A 58 -12.16 13.40 -1.01
C CYS A 58 -13.52 14.11 -0.92
N PRO A 59 -13.88 14.73 0.21
CA PRO A 59 -15.18 15.39 0.36
C PRO A 59 -15.34 16.65 -0.50
N ASN A 60 -14.27 17.18 -1.08
CA ASN A 60 -14.28 18.41 -1.87
C ASN A 60 -14.36 18.18 -3.39
N CYS A 61 -13.82 17.06 -3.90
CA CYS A 61 -13.73 16.82 -5.35
C CYS A 61 -14.01 15.38 -5.76
N ASP A 62 -14.49 14.56 -4.85
CA ASP A 62 -14.84 13.13 -5.03
C ASP A 62 -13.69 12.24 -5.55
N TYR A 63 -12.45 12.74 -5.46
CA TYR A 63 -11.28 11.95 -5.84
C TYR A 63 -11.05 10.80 -4.87
N GLY A 64 -10.94 9.56 -5.39
CA GLY A 64 -10.61 8.37 -4.60
C GLY A 64 -9.14 8.35 -4.18
N LEU A 65 -8.91 8.35 -2.87
CA LEU A 65 -7.58 8.22 -2.29
C LEU A 65 -7.15 6.74 -2.24
N ARG A 66 -5.84 6.52 -2.04
CA ARG A 66 -5.31 5.15 -1.90
C ARG A 66 -5.82 4.53 -0.61
N ILE A 67 -6.32 3.30 -0.71
CA ILE A 67 -6.86 2.54 0.43
C ILE A 67 -5.88 1.42 0.77
N PRO A 68 -5.39 1.36 2.03
CA PRO A 68 -4.59 0.23 2.51
C PRO A 68 -5.35 -1.10 2.40
N ALA A 69 -4.64 -2.20 2.12
CA ALA A 69 -5.26 -3.50 1.89
C ALA A 69 -6.12 -3.98 3.07
N ARG A 70 -5.65 -3.84 4.31
CA ARG A 70 -6.41 -4.24 5.50
C ARG A 70 -7.66 -3.40 5.72
N HIS A 71 -7.60 -2.11 5.36
CA HIS A 71 -8.79 -1.24 5.42
C HIS A 71 -9.82 -1.66 4.37
N ARG A 72 -9.38 -1.93 3.13
CA ARG A 72 -10.29 -2.47 2.09
C ARG A 72 -10.92 -3.78 2.53
N LEU A 73 -10.14 -4.69 3.11
CA LEU A 73 -10.61 -5.98 3.59
C LEU A 73 -11.75 -5.84 4.61
N SER A 74 -11.64 -4.90 5.56
CA SER A 74 -12.58 -4.77 6.69
C SER A 74 -14.02 -4.47 6.32
N TRP A 75 -14.27 -3.94 5.12
CA TRP A 75 -15.62 -3.64 4.64
C TRP A 75 -16.01 -4.42 3.37
N LEU A 76 -15.09 -5.22 2.84
CA LEU A 76 -15.32 -5.94 1.59
C LEU A 76 -15.91 -7.34 1.80
N VAL A 77 -15.54 -8.03 2.87
CA VAL A 77 -15.85 -9.45 3.11
C VAL A 77 -16.37 -9.70 4.51
N ASP A 78 -17.18 -10.76 4.67
CA ASP A 78 -17.72 -11.19 5.96
C ASP A 78 -16.69 -11.94 6.79
N SER A 79 -15.90 -12.79 6.15
CA SER A 79 -14.80 -13.53 6.79
C SER A 79 -13.56 -13.59 5.91
N PHE A 80 -12.39 -13.72 6.56
CA PHE A 80 -11.12 -13.83 5.87
C PHE A 80 -10.12 -14.69 6.62
N LYS A 81 -9.55 -15.66 5.93
CA LYS A 81 -8.46 -16.51 6.41
C LYS A 81 -7.21 -16.23 5.59
N GLU A 82 -6.27 -15.48 6.19
CA GLU A 82 -5.02 -15.07 5.53
C GLU A 82 -4.09 -16.25 5.28
N PHE A 83 -3.52 -16.32 4.06
CA PHE A 83 -2.51 -17.30 3.65
C PHE A 83 -1.09 -16.73 3.78
N ASP A 84 -0.12 -17.63 3.92
CA ASP A 84 1.32 -17.33 3.79
C ASP A 84 1.79 -16.13 4.64
N LYS A 85 1.32 -16.03 5.87
CA LYS A 85 1.71 -14.97 6.82
C LYS A 85 3.20 -14.96 7.14
N ASP A 86 3.87 -16.12 7.01
CA ASP A 86 5.26 -16.28 7.40
C ASP A 86 6.26 -15.98 6.26
N LEU A 87 5.77 -15.76 5.04
CA LEU A 87 6.63 -15.44 3.90
C LEU A 87 7.19 -14.03 4.03
N GLN A 88 8.53 -13.95 4.00
CA GLN A 88 9.27 -12.69 4.11
C GLN A 88 10.35 -12.60 3.03
N THR A 89 10.60 -11.40 2.51
CA THR A 89 11.70 -11.17 1.59
C THR A 89 13.04 -11.31 2.30
N LYS A 90 14.01 -11.94 1.62
CA LYS A 90 15.36 -12.19 2.13
C LYS A 90 16.40 -11.19 1.61
N ASN A 91 15.98 -10.12 0.95
CA ASN A 91 16.89 -9.16 0.31
C ASN A 91 17.97 -9.86 -0.55
N PRO A 92 17.59 -10.53 -1.64
CA PRO A 92 18.48 -11.45 -2.37
C PRO A 92 19.70 -10.77 -2.98
N LEU A 93 19.63 -9.45 -3.20
CA LEU A 93 20.73 -8.67 -3.78
C LEU A 93 21.52 -7.86 -2.74
N HIS A 94 21.25 -8.03 -1.46
CA HIS A 94 21.84 -7.24 -0.37
C HIS A 94 21.73 -5.72 -0.64
N PHE A 95 20.60 -5.27 -1.19
CA PHE A 95 20.41 -3.87 -1.54
C PHE A 95 20.48 -2.99 -0.29
N PRO A 96 21.30 -1.91 -0.30
CA PRO A 96 21.50 -1.06 0.88
C PRO A 96 20.20 -0.45 1.40
N GLY A 97 19.96 -0.49 2.71
CA GLY A 97 18.77 0.10 3.37
C GLY A 97 17.44 -0.60 3.07
N TYR A 98 17.42 -1.64 2.23
CA TYR A 98 16.19 -2.31 1.84
C TYR A 98 15.54 -3.07 3.00
N GLN A 99 16.35 -3.80 3.79
CA GLN A 99 15.84 -4.56 4.92
C GLN A 99 15.23 -3.67 6.00
N GLU A 100 15.83 -2.53 6.27
CA GLU A 100 15.32 -1.54 7.23
C GLU A 100 13.99 -0.94 6.75
N LYS A 101 13.92 -0.61 5.45
CA LYS A 101 12.70 -0.11 4.81
C LYS A 101 11.56 -1.13 4.89
N ILE A 102 11.83 -2.41 4.60
CA ILE A 102 10.85 -3.50 4.71
C ILE A 102 10.35 -3.60 6.16
N SER A 103 11.26 -3.68 7.13
CA SER A 103 10.90 -3.81 8.55
C SER A 103 10.04 -2.63 9.06
N LYS A 104 10.32 -1.41 8.59
CA LYS A 104 9.51 -0.23 8.90
C LYS A 104 8.11 -0.37 8.30
N LEU A 105 7.99 -0.74 7.04
CA LEU A 105 6.71 -0.90 6.36
C LEU A 105 5.87 -2.04 6.93
N GLN A 106 6.49 -3.16 7.30
CA GLN A 106 5.81 -4.27 7.97
C GLN A 106 5.13 -3.84 9.28
N ARG A 107 5.82 -2.99 10.07
CA ARG A 107 5.24 -2.44 11.31
C ARG A 107 4.09 -1.46 11.03
N GLN A 108 4.20 -0.65 9.98
CA GLN A 108 3.20 0.36 9.62
C GLN A 108 1.94 -0.24 8.98
N THR A 109 2.11 -1.20 8.08
CA THR A 109 1.01 -1.78 7.29
C THR A 109 0.44 -3.06 7.88
N GLN A 110 1.16 -3.68 8.81
CA GLN A 110 0.85 -5.02 9.34
C GLN A 110 0.80 -6.10 8.23
N LEU A 111 1.54 -5.88 7.14
CA LEU A 111 1.73 -6.81 6.04
C LEU A 111 3.18 -7.23 5.95
N ASN A 112 3.44 -8.47 5.54
CA ASN A 112 4.81 -8.95 5.32
C ASN A 112 5.38 -8.53 3.96
N ASP A 113 4.50 -8.29 2.98
CA ASP A 113 4.85 -7.76 1.66
C ASP A 113 3.66 -6.99 1.05
N SER A 114 3.76 -6.54 -0.18
CA SER A 114 2.81 -5.66 -0.86
C SER A 114 1.49 -6.30 -1.27
N VAL A 115 1.19 -7.53 -0.83
CA VAL A 115 -0.08 -8.21 -1.09
C VAL A 115 -0.60 -8.96 0.13
N LEU A 116 -1.89 -8.85 0.37
CA LEU A 116 -2.65 -9.65 1.30
C LEU A 116 -3.39 -10.73 0.52
N THR A 117 -3.19 -12.01 0.83
CA THR A 117 -3.81 -13.14 0.15
C THR A 117 -4.51 -14.06 1.15
N GLY A 118 -5.64 -14.63 0.75
CA GLY A 118 -6.38 -15.54 1.62
C GLY A 118 -7.67 -16.05 1.00
N GLU A 119 -8.35 -16.88 1.77
CA GLU A 119 -9.72 -17.30 1.50
C GLU A 119 -10.70 -16.33 2.15
N ALA A 120 -11.68 -15.88 1.42
CA ALA A 120 -12.70 -14.93 1.87
C ALA A 120 -14.11 -15.49 1.65
N SER A 121 -15.08 -14.95 2.39
CA SER A 121 -16.48 -15.25 2.11
C SER A 121 -17.32 -13.96 2.05
N ILE A 122 -18.33 -13.99 1.17
CA ILE A 122 -19.41 -13.00 1.09
C ILE A 122 -20.72 -13.78 0.96
N ASN A 123 -21.68 -13.57 1.85
CA ASN A 123 -22.95 -14.28 1.87
C ASN A 123 -22.76 -15.80 1.78
N ASP A 124 -21.87 -16.35 2.59
CA ASP A 124 -21.49 -17.78 2.66
C ASP A 124 -20.85 -18.35 1.37
N GLN A 125 -20.57 -17.52 0.37
CA GLN A 125 -19.84 -17.94 -0.82
C GLN A 125 -18.34 -17.77 -0.63
N LEU A 126 -17.60 -18.86 -0.70
CA LEU A 126 -16.14 -18.90 -0.57
C LEU A 126 -15.47 -18.53 -1.90
N PHE A 127 -14.42 -17.72 -1.81
CA PHE A 127 -13.56 -17.39 -2.94
C PHE A 127 -12.14 -17.04 -2.46
N SER A 128 -11.19 -17.08 -3.37
CA SER A 128 -9.81 -16.69 -3.10
C SER A 128 -9.61 -15.20 -3.38
N LEU A 129 -9.13 -14.46 -2.39
CA LEU A 129 -8.99 -13.01 -2.43
C LEU A 129 -7.53 -12.59 -2.33
N GLY A 130 -7.10 -11.72 -3.25
CA GLY A 130 -5.84 -11.01 -3.18
C GLY A 130 -6.06 -9.50 -3.20
N ILE A 131 -5.39 -8.77 -2.31
CA ILE A 131 -5.44 -7.30 -2.27
C ILE A 131 -4.02 -6.77 -2.22
N MET A 132 -3.57 -6.10 -3.27
CA MET A 132 -2.29 -5.41 -3.30
C MET A 132 -2.39 -4.09 -2.52
N ASP A 133 -1.34 -3.78 -1.76
CA ASP A 133 -1.27 -2.58 -0.93
C ASP A 133 -0.33 -1.54 -1.55
N PRO A 134 -0.86 -0.40 -2.03
CA PRO A 134 -0.02 0.65 -2.61
C PRO A 134 0.86 1.38 -1.59
N THR A 135 0.61 1.21 -0.30
CA THR A 135 1.42 1.83 0.76
C THR A 135 2.69 1.03 1.06
N PHE A 136 2.72 -0.26 0.70
CA PHE A 136 3.90 -1.10 0.81
C PHE A 136 4.73 -1.05 -0.48
N ILE A 137 5.77 -0.23 -0.52
CA ILE A 137 6.65 0.01 -1.70
C ILE A 137 5.84 0.18 -3.01
N MET A 138 4.82 1.04 -2.98
CA MET A 138 3.92 1.31 -4.13
C MET A 138 3.24 0.05 -4.71
N GLY A 139 3.02 -0.98 -3.91
CA GLY A 139 2.44 -2.23 -4.40
C GLY A 139 3.36 -3.01 -5.34
N SER A 140 4.68 -2.75 -5.34
CA SER A 140 5.60 -3.35 -6.30
C SER A 140 5.66 -4.87 -6.20
N LEU A 141 5.77 -5.53 -7.36
CA LEU A 141 5.87 -6.97 -7.48
C LEU A 141 7.28 -7.44 -7.08
N GLY A 142 7.42 -7.90 -5.83
CA GLY A 142 8.61 -8.56 -5.30
C GLY A 142 8.48 -10.09 -5.34
N THR A 143 9.53 -10.78 -4.94
CA THR A 143 9.56 -12.25 -4.90
C THR A 143 8.46 -12.85 -4.02
N VAL A 144 8.24 -12.28 -2.84
CA VAL A 144 7.19 -12.74 -1.90
C VAL A 144 5.81 -12.40 -2.44
N THR A 145 5.62 -11.20 -3.01
CA THR A 145 4.35 -10.82 -3.63
C THR A 145 3.98 -11.77 -4.77
N GLY A 146 4.92 -12.07 -5.67
CA GLY A 146 4.70 -13.00 -6.76
C GLY A 146 4.41 -14.41 -6.28
N GLU A 147 5.14 -14.89 -5.27
CA GLU A 147 4.91 -16.18 -4.65
C GLU A 147 3.50 -16.30 -4.04
N LYS A 148 3.08 -15.29 -3.24
CA LYS A 148 1.76 -15.26 -2.63
C LYS A 148 0.63 -15.28 -3.67
N ILE A 149 0.77 -14.48 -4.73
CA ILE A 149 -0.23 -14.45 -5.82
C ILE A 149 -0.27 -15.81 -6.53
N THR A 150 0.89 -16.42 -6.84
CA THR A 150 0.97 -17.73 -7.45
C THR A 150 0.23 -18.78 -6.60
N ARG A 151 0.57 -18.86 -5.32
CA ARG A 151 -0.08 -19.81 -4.39
C ARG A 151 -1.57 -19.56 -4.23
N LEU A 152 -2.02 -18.31 -4.29
CA LEU A 152 -3.44 -17.98 -4.28
C LEU A 152 -4.18 -18.62 -5.46
N PHE A 153 -3.61 -18.54 -6.68
CA PHE A 153 -4.18 -19.17 -7.87
C PHE A 153 -4.10 -20.69 -7.83
N GLU A 154 -2.99 -21.27 -7.35
CA GLU A 154 -2.84 -22.70 -7.16
C GLU A 154 -3.87 -23.27 -6.16
N TYR A 155 -4.05 -22.56 -5.03
CA TYR A 155 -5.06 -22.89 -4.03
C TYR A 155 -6.47 -22.85 -4.62
N ALA A 156 -6.79 -21.75 -5.30
CA ALA A 156 -8.09 -21.55 -5.93
C ALA A 156 -8.39 -22.64 -6.97
N THR A 157 -7.42 -23.00 -7.80
CA THR A 157 -7.53 -24.07 -8.79
C THR A 157 -7.83 -25.41 -8.13
N THR A 158 -7.09 -25.76 -7.07
CA THR A 158 -7.28 -27.02 -6.32
C THR A 158 -8.66 -27.10 -5.67
N HIS A 159 -9.17 -25.98 -5.15
CA HIS A 159 -10.46 -25.92 -4.45
C HIS A 159 -11.63 -25.51 -5.34
N ARG A 160 -11.39 -25.28 -6.64
CA ARG A 160 -12.37 -24.80 -7.63
C ARG A 160 -13.07 -23.51 -7.18
N GLN A 161 -12.30 -22.60 -6.61
CA GLN A 161 -12.79 -21.30 -6.14
C GLN A 161 -12.54 -20.22 -7.19
N ALA A 162 -13.42 -19.24 -7.27
CA ALA A 162 -13.16 -18.02 -8.02
C ALA A 162 -12.04 -17.22 -7.36
N VAL A 163 -11.24 -16.48 -8.17
CA VAL A 163 -10.22 -15.56 -7.66
C VAL A 163 -10.64 -14.12 -7.94
N VAL A 164 -10.57 -13.29 -6.91
CA VAL A 164 -10.70 -11.82 -7.02
C VAL A 164 -9.38 -11.19 -6.60
N LEU A 165 -8.74 -10.43 -7.49
CA LEU A 165 -7.47 -9.76 -7.22
C LEU A 165 -7.60 -8.25 -7.44
N PHE A 166 -7.49 -7.48 -6.33
CA PHE A 166 -7.35 -6.02 -6.40
C PHE A 166 -5.89 -5.65 -6.64
N THR A 167 -5.63 -5.08 -7.81
CA THR A 167 -4.27 -4.73 -8.21
C THR A 167 -3.94 -3.26 -7.90
N ALA A 168 -2.73 -3.04 -7.39
CA ALA A 168 -2.20 -1.71 -7.13
C ALA A 168 -0.67 -1.78 -7.19
N SER A 169 -0.11 -1.91 -8.41
CA SER A 169 1.32 -2.17 -8.57
C SER A 169 2.06 -1.02 -9.24
N GLY A 170 3.18 -0.60 -8.65
CA GLY A 170 4.16 0.30 -9.26
C GLY A 170 5.16 -0.41 -10.19
N GLY A 171 4.92 -1.69 -10.54
CA GLY A 171 5.81 -2.50 -11.39
C GLY A 171 6.71 -3.45 -10.61
N ALA A 172 7.74 -3.98 -11.27
CA ALA A 172 8.72 -4.89 -10.65
C ALA A 172 9.55 -4.18 -9.58
N ARG A 173 9.84 -4.88 -8.48
CA ARG A 173 10.61 -4.34 -7.35
C ARG A 173 12.10 -4.26 -7.68
N MET A 174 12.61 -3.05 -7.93
CA MET A 174 14.00 -2.81 -8.34
C MET A 174 15.04 -3.37 -7.36
N GLN A 175 14.76 -3.31 -6.05
CA GLN A 175 15.65 -3.82 -5.01
C GLN A 175 15.88 -5.33 -5.07
N GLU A 176 15.02 -6.06 -5.75
CA GLU A 176 15.12 -7.52 -5.95
C GLU A 176 15.58 -7.89 -7.38
N GLY A 177 15.80 -6.90 -8.24
CA GLY A 177 16.37 -7.04 -9.58
C GLY A 177 15.63 -8.04 -10.45
N ILE A 178 16.39 -8.94 -11.11
CA ILE A 178 15.85 -9.94 -12.03
C ILE A 178 14.87 -10.89 -11.36
N MET A 179 14.99 -11.15 -10.06
CA MET A 179 14.08 -12.02 -9.33
C MET A 179 12.66 -11.48 -9.30
N SER A 180 12.50 -10.16 -9.26
CA SER A 180 11.19 -9.52 -9.35
C SER A 180 10.59 -9.57 -10.76
N LEU A 181 11.41 -9.48 -11.80
CA LEU A 181 10.95 -9.63 -13.19
C LEU A 181 10.44 -11.04 -13.48
N MET A 182 11.10 -12.06 -12.95
CA MET A 182 10.68 -13.47 -13.12
C MET A 182 9.31 -13.75 -12.47
N GLN A 183 8.88 -12.95 -11.49
CA GLN A 183 7.55 -13.12 -10.89
C GLN A 183 6.42 -12.87 -11.90
N MET A 184 6.63 -12.02 -12.89
CA MET A 184 5.62 -11.78 -13.93
C MET A 184 5.31 -13.06 -14.71
N ALA A 185 6.33 -13.80 -15.15
CA ALA A 185 6.14 -15.07 -15.85
C ALA A 185 5.48 -16.11 -14.96
N LYS A 186 5.94 -16.22 -13.71
CA LYS A 186 5.40 -17.17 -12.72
C LYS A 186 3.91 -16.92 -12.43
N VAL A 187 3.53 -15.69 -12.14
CA VAL A 187 2.13 -15.31 -11.89
C VAL A 187 1.27 -15.53 -13.14
N SER A 188 1.77 -15.16 -14.33
CA SER A 188 1.05 -15.37 -15.59
C SER A 188 0.77 -16.85 -15.87
N GLN A 189 1.72 -17.74 -15.55
CA GLN A 189 1.54 -19.17 -15.69
C GLN A 189 0.43 -19.69 -14.75
N ALA A 190 0.46 -19.34 -13.47
CA ALA A 190 -0.55 -19.75 -12.51
C ALA A 190 -1.97 -19.27 -12.89
N ILE A 191 -2.07 -18.05 -13.41
CA ILE A 191 -3.32 -17.50 -13.95
C ILE A 191 -3.83 -18.33 -15.15
N ASN A 192 -2.93 -18.72 -16.05
CA ASN A 192 -3.29 -19.53 -17.22
C ASN A 192 -3.74 -20.95 -16.83
N GLU A 193 -3.06 -21.57 -15.87
CA GLU A 193 -3.43 -22.88 -15.33
C GLU A 193 -4.82 -22.85 -14.67
N HIS A 194 -5.09 -21.82 -13.87
CA HIS A 194 -6.40 -21.59 -13.28
C HIS A 194 -7.50 -21.41 -14.34
N ALA A 195 -7.23 -20.61 -15.38
CA ALA A 195 -8.17 -20.41 -16.48
C ALA A 195 -8.40 -21.70 -17.29
N ALA A 196 -7.35 -22.53 -17.52
CA ALA A 196 -7.45 -23.81 -18.22
C ALA A 196 -8.27 -24.85 -17.42
N ALA A 197 -8.28 -24.74 -16.09
CA ALA A 197 -9.13 -25.57 -15.23
C ALA A 197 -10.63 -25.19 -15.30
N GLY A 198 -10.98 -24.13 -16.06
CA GLY A 198 -12.36 -23.65 -16.23
C GLY A 198 -12.86 -22.77 -15.09
N ASP A 199 -11.97 -22.35 -14.21
CA ASP A 199 -12.31 -21.52 -13.05
C ASP A 199 -12.38 -20.02 -13.41
N ARG A 200 -13.13 -19.26 -12.63
CA ARG A 200 -13.38 -17.84 -12.86
C ARG A 200 -12.39 -16.95 -12.12
N LYS A 201 -11.94 -15.88 -12.79
CA LYS A 201 -11.10 -14.84 -12.19
C LYS A 201 -11.65 -13.45 -12.48
N SER A 202 -11.48 -12.55 -11.52
CA SER A 202 -11.71 -11.11 -11.68
C SER A 202 -10.49 -10.34 -11.18
N VAL A 203 -9.94 -9.47 -12.02
CA VAL A 203 -8.84 -8.56 -11.67
C VAL A 203 -9.37 -7.15 -11.71
N VAL A 204 -9.23 -6.42 -10.57
CA VAL A 204 -9.79 -5.09 -10.35
C VAL A 204 -8.68 -4.10 -10.04
#